data_02dea630ad80d41e290c692fac833cfe
#
_entry.id   02dea630ad80d41e290c692fac833cfe
#
_cell.length_a   1.000
_cell.length_b   1.000
_cell.length_c   1.000
_cell.angle_alpha   90.00
_cell.angle_beta   90.00
_cell.angle_gamma   90.00
#
_symmetry.space_group_name_H-M   'P 1'
#
loop_
_entity.id
_entity.type
_entity.pdbx_description
1 polymer ?
#
loop_
_entity_poly.entity_id
_entity_poly.type
_entity_poly.pdbx_seq_one_letter_code
_entity_poly.pdbx_strand_id
1 'polypeptide(L)'
;MSKECTKCHEVKPLTEYCKSSRHRMGVQPACKICMNKAYNKSRRKKQHHYQQIAKQRSYDVVDQIWKYKEDHSCIVCGEDSASCIDFHHTDPTTKDFEISSMRYHSWESVLTEIEKCVTICRNCHAKIHAGELELIRRSVA
;
A
#
# COMPACT_ATOMS: atom_id res chain seq x y z
N MET A 1 33.63 37.89 3.98
CA MET A 1 33.88 37.30 2.66
C MET A 1 32.55 36.83 2.06
N SER A 2 32.32 37.14 0.80
CA SER A 2 31.11 36.77 0.03
C SER A 2 31.50 36.03 -1.24
N LYS A 3 30.52 35.34 -1.85
CA LYS A 3 30.70 34.51 -3.03
C LYS A 3 29.41 34.50 -3.85
N GLU A 4 29.54 34.42 -5.17
CA GLU A 4 28.42 34.21 -6.07
C GLU A 4 27.95 32.76 -6.03
N CYS A 5 26.63 32.55 -5.96
CA CYS A 5 26.01 31.24 -6.03
C CYS A 5 25.93 30.75 -7.49
N THR A 6 26.44 29.57 -7.79
CA THR A 6 26.45 28.99 -9.14
C THR A 6 25.05 28.63 -9.69
N LYS A 7 23.99 28.78 -8.89
CA LYS A 7 22.62 28.42 -9.28
C LYS A 7 21.68 29.62 -9.40
N CYS A 8 21.71 30.57 -8.45
CA CYS A 8 20.87 31.77 -8.52
C CYS A 8 21.65 33.03 -8.92
N HIS A 9 22.97 32.94 -9.06
CA HIS A 9 23.89 34.04 -9.41
C HIS A 9 23.88 35.24 -8.46
N GLU A 10 23.29 35.09 -7.27
CA GLU A 10 23.33 36.11 -6.24
C GLU A 10 24.62 36.02 -5.44
N VAL A 11 25.22 37.17 -5.12
CA VAL A 11 26.38 37.28 -4.23
C VAL A 11 25.89 37.20 -2.78
N LYS A 12 26.34 36.20 -2.02
CA LYS A 12 25.93 35.93 -0.65
C LYS A 12 27.14 35.73 0.28
N PRO A 13 26.99 36.02 1.58
CA PRO A 13 28.06 35.74 2.55
C PRO A 13 28.30 34.21 2.63
N LEU A 14 29.54 33.84 2.98
CA LEU A 14 29.90 32.38 3.06
C LEU A 14 29.09 31.61 4.09
N THR A 15 28.44 32.24 5.05
CA THR A 15 27.51 31.65 6.02
C THR A 15 26.27 31.07 5.37
N GLU A 16 25.89 31.55 4.18
CA GLU A 16 24.75 31.06 3.39
C GLU A 16 25.08 29.82 2.55
N TYR A 17 26.29 29.30 2.68
CA TYR A 17 26.73 28.07 1.99
C TYR A 17 27.04 26.95 2.99
N CYS A 18 26.86 25.72 2.56
CA CYS A 18 27.26 24.55 3.34
C CYS A 18 28.78 24.38 3.28
N LYS A 19 29.42 24.06 4.41
CA LYS A 19 30.84 23.74 4.47
C LYS A 19 31.22 22.57 3.58
N SER A 20 32.37 22.62 2.92
CA SER A 20 32.86 21.55 2.06
C SER A 20 34.36 21.61 1.91
N SER A 21 35.08 20.64 2.44
CA SER A 21 36.54 20.51 2.32
C SER A 21 37.03 20.26 0.89
N ARG A 22 36.14 19.83 0.00
CA ARG A 22 36.44 19.52 -1.43
C ARG A 22 36.57 20.77 -2.30
N HIS A 23 36.14 21.92 -1.81
CA HIS A 23 36.14 23.17 -2.60
C HIS A 23 37.13 24.21 -2.04
N ARG A 24 37.83 24.92 -2.94
CA ARG A 24 38.89 25.86 -2.63
C ARG A 24 38.51 26.91 -1.57
N MET A 25 37.24 27.35 -1.52
CA MET A 25 36.75 28.31 -0.54
C MET A 25 36.17 27.65 0.74
N GLY A 26 36.33 26.36 0.93
CA GLY A 26 35.80 25.64 2.08
C GLY A 26 34.27 25.52 2.14
N VAL A 27 33.56 25.92 1.08
CA VAL A 27 32.08 25.88 1.00
C VAL A 27 31.60 25.38 -0.34
N GLN A 28 30.37 24.87 -0.39
CA GLN A 28 29.72 24.39 -1.59
C GLN A 28 29.56 25.49 -2.66
N PRO A 29 29.52 25.12 -3.96
CA PRO A 29 29.32 26.08 -5.07
C PRO A 29 27.97 26.80 -5.02
N ALA A 30 26.90 26.11 -4.64
CA ALA A 30 25.54 26.63 -4.55
C ALA A 30 25.18 27.01 -3.10
N CYS A 31 24.36 28.05 -2.94
CA CYS A 31 23.87 28.45 -1.62
C CYS A 31 22.89 27.44 -1.03
N LYS A 32 22.70 27.47 0.28
CA LYS A 32 21.80 26.57 1.04
C LYS A 32 20.38 26.53 0.46
N ILE A 33 19.84 27.69 0.05
CA ILE A 33 18.50 27.77 -0.54
C ILE A 33 18.42 26.99 -1.85
N CYS A 34 19.40 27.17 -2.75
CA CYS A 34 19.43 26.47 -4.04
C CYS A 34 19.65 24.96 -3.85
N MET A 35 20.50 24.56 -2.90
CA MET A 35 20.70 23.15 -2.56
C MET A 35 19.42 22.52 -1.99
N ASN A 36 18.72 23.20 -1.08
CA ASN A 36 17.45 22.73 -0.53
C ASN A 36 16.36 22.59 -1.61
N LYS A 37 16.26 23.56 -2.54
CA LYS A 37 15.35 23.46 -3.67
C LYS A 37 15.63 22.21 -4.53
N ALA A 38 16.90 21.96 -4.85
CA ALA A 38 17.30 20.79 -5.64
C ALA A 38 17.04 19.48 -4.88
N TYR A 39 17.37 19.41 -3.59
CA TYR A 39 17.09 18.27 -2.72
C TYR A 39 15.59 17.97 -2.64
N ASN A 40 14.76 18.98 -2.36
CA ASN A 40 13.31 18.81 -2.26
C ASN A 40 12.69 18.38 -3.59
N LYS A 41 13.16 18.88 -4.74
CA LYS A 41 12.74 18.45 -6.08
C LYS A 41 13.04 16.96 -6.30
N SER A 42 14.26 16.52 -5.95
CA SER A 42 14.66 15.11 -6.06
C SER A 42 13.83 14.21 -5.12
N ARG A 43 13.64 14.64 -3.86
CA ARG A 43 12.82 13.91 -2.88
C ARG A 43 11.37 13.73 -3.34
N ARG A 44 10.74 14.80 -3.87
CA ARG A 44 9.37 14.73 -4.41
C ARG A 44 9.24 13.76 -5.58
N LYS A 45 10.23 13.73 -6.50
CA LYS A 45 10.24 12.77 -7.61
C LYS A 45 10.30 11.32 -7.11
N LYS A 46 11.19 11.03 -6.14
CA LYS A 46 11.30 9.69 -5.53
C LYS A 46 10.01 9.31 -4.83
N GLN A 47 9.44 10.19 -4.02
CA GLN A 47 8.19 9.95 -3.30
C GLN A 47 7.04 9.64 -4.27
N HIS A 48 6.87 10.41 -5.34
CA HIS A 48 5.87 10.17 -6.38
C HIS A 48 6.06 8.80 -7.05
N HIS A 49 7.30 8.45 -7.39
CA HIS A 49 7.61 7.14 -7.96
C HIS A 49 7.23 5.99 -7.03
N TYR A 50 7.59 6.06 -5.74
CA TYR A 50 7.19 5.03 -4.76
C TYR A 50 5.68 4.95 -4.55
N GLN A 51 4.98 6.09 -4.56
CA GLN A 51 3.52 6.10 -4.48
C GLN A 51 2.86 5.42 -5.69
N GLN A 52 3.39 5.62 -6.89
CA GLN A 52 2.90 4.95 -8.10
C GLN A 52 3.11 3.43 -8.02
N ILE A 53 4.29 2.98 -7.58
CA ILE A 53 4.57 1.54 -7.40
C ILE A 53 3.61 0.94 -6.36
N ALA A 54 3.42 1.59 -5.21
CA ALA A 54 2.51 1.12 -4.17
C ALA A 54 1.06 1.05 -4.66
N LYS A 55 0.64 2.05 -5.44
CA LYS A 55 -0.70 2.07 -6.06
C LYS A 55 -0.88 0.93 -7.05
N GLN A 56 0.12 0.69 -7.91
CA GLN A 56 0.07 -0.42 -8.87
C GLN A 56 -0.04 -1.77 -8.15
N ARG A 57 0.81 -2.01 -7.15
CA ARG A 57 0.75 -3.25 -6.34
C ARG A 57 -0.64 -3.45 -5.70
N SER A 58 -1.25 -2.37 -5.20
CA SER A 58 -2.60 -2.44 -4.63
C SER A 58 -3.65 -2.85 -5.68
N TYR A 59 -3.53 -2.38 -6.92
CA TYR A 59 -4.41 -2.81 -8.01
C TYR A 59 -4.18 -4.26 -8.40
N ASP A 60 -2.91 -4.69 -8.49
CA ASP A 60 -2.57 -6.07 -8.83
C ASP A 60 -3.14 -7.06 -7.80
N VAL A 61 -3.08 -6.71 -6.50
CA VAL A 61 -3.69 -7.53 -5.43
C VAL A 61 -5.21 -7.54 -5.54
N VAL A 62 -5.85 -6.40 -5.81
CA VAL A 62 -7.30 -6.33 -6.01
C VAL A 62 -7.74 -7.20 -7.20
N ASP A 63 -7.01 -7.15 -8.31
CA ASP A 63 -7.29 -8.00 -9.48
C ASP A 63 -7.20 -9.49 -9.15
N GLN A 64 -6.19 -9.90 -8.37
CA GLN A 64 -6.05 -11.29 -7.91
C GLN A 64 -7.18 -11.71 -6.95
N ILE A 65 -7.64 -10.81 -6.06
CA ILE A 65 -8.81 -11.06 -5.20
C ILE A 65 -10.07 -11.26 -6.05
N TRP A 66 -10.26 -10.44 -7.10
CA TRP A 66 -11.39 -10.60 -8.01
C TRP A 66 -11.36 -11.93 -8.74
N LYS A 67 -10.22 -12.32 -9.30
CA LYS A 67 -10.03 -13.65 -9.93
C LYS A 67 -10.34 -14.80 -8.98
N TYR A 68 -9.85 -14.69 -7.73
CA TYR A 68 -10.17 -15.69 -6.71
C TYR A 68 -11.68 -15.80 -6.49
N LYS A 69 -12.41 -14.67 -6.42
CA LYS A 69 -13.86 -14.67 -6.24
C LYS A 69 -14.63 -15.22 -7.46
N GLU A 70 -14.11 -15.05 -8.69
CA GLU A 70 -14.68 -15.62 -9.92
C GLU A 70 -14.62 -17.15 -9.92
N ASP A 71 -13.59 -17.72 -9.30
CA ASP A 71 -13.37 -19.17 -9.21
C ASP A 71 -14.11 -19.81 -8.02
N HIS A 72 -14.74 -19.01 -7.15
CA HIS A 72 -15.35 -19.51 -5.91
C HIS A 72 -16.77 -18.98 -5.72
N SER A 73 -17.72 -19.88 -5.58
CA SER A 73 -19.12 -19.57 -5.26
C SER A 73 -19.39 -19.50 -3.77
N CYS A 74 -20.55 -18.98 -3.40
CA CYS A 74 -21.08 -19.04 -2.04
C CYS A 74 -21.29 -20.50 -1.60
N ILE A 75 -20.60 -20.92 -0.54
CA ILE A 75 -20.69 -22.31 -0.02
C ILE A 75 -22.09 -22.66 0.55
N VAL A 76 -22.93 -21.65 0.78
CA VAL A 76 -24.27 -21.83 1.37
C VAL A 76 -25.35 -21.93 0.30
N CYS A 77 -25.42 -20.99 -0.65
CA CYS A 77 -26.51 -20.90 -1.62
C CYS A 77 -26.06 -21.06 -3.07
N GLY A 78 -24.77 -21.17 -3.35
CA GLY A 78 -24.25 -21.34 -4.70
C GLY A 78 -24.20 -20.06 -5.54
N GLU A 79 -24.44 -18.87 -4.97
CA GLU A 79 -24.22 -17.59 -5.67
C GLU A 79 -22.79 -17.53 -6.21
N ASP A 80 -22.60 -17.25 -7.50
CA ASP A 80 -21.32 -17.29 -8.20
C ASP A 80 -20.85 -15.93 -8.72
N SER A 81 -21.68 -14.89 -8.57
CA SER A 81 -21.25 -13.54 -8.96
C SER A 81 -20.16 -13.01 -8.03
N ALA A 82 -18.95 -12.80 -8.55
CA ALA A 82 -17.79 -12.31 -7.80
C ALA A 82 -18.09 -11.00 -7.03
N SER A 83 -18.99 -10.15 -7.58
CA SER A 83 -19.43 -8.92 -6.93
C SER A 83 -20.26 -9.13 -5.67
N CYS A 84 -20.88 -10.30 -5.54
CA CYS A 84 -21.69 -10.69 -4.40
C CYS A 84 -20.93 -11.50 -3.36
N ILE A 85 -19.73 -12.01 -3.68
CA ILE A 85 -18.94 -12.86 -2.79
C ILE A 85 -18.14 -12.03 -1.80
N ASP A 86 -18.21 -12.41 -0.55
CA ASP A 86 -17.39 -11.93 0.55
C ASP A 86 -16.58 -13.09 1.16
N PHE A 87 -15.56 -12.75 1.95
CA PHE A 87 -14.77 -13.69 2.76
C PHE A 87 -15.25 -13.63 4.21
N HIS A 88 -15.52 -14.77 4.80
CA HIS A 88 -15.93 -14.87 6.20
C HIS A 88 -14.97 -15.78 6.96
N HIS A 89 -14.29 -15.26 7.99
CA HIS A 89 -13.40 -16.05 8.82
C HIS A 89 -14.16 -17.15 9.57
N THR A 90 -13.72 -18.38 9.44
CA THR A 90 -14.31 -19.51 10.16
C THR A 90 -13.99 -19.48 11.65
N ASP A 91 -12.85 -18.90 12.02
CA ASP A 91 -12.43 -18.62 13.38
C ASP A 91 -11.87 -17.20 13.48
N PRO A 92 -12.61 -16.26 14.11
CA PRO A 92 -12.17 -14.88 14.27
C PRO A 92 -10.85 -14.71 15.03
N THR A 93 -10.44 -15.70 15.85
CA THR A 93 -9.21 -15.64 16.66
C THR A 93 -7.95 -15.84 15.83
N THR A 94 -8.06 -16.42 14.64
CA THR A 94 -6.93 -16.69 13.72
C THR A 94 -6.67 -15.57 12.73
N LYS A 95 -7.42 -14.48 12.81
CA LYS A 95 -7.37 -13.35 11.90
C LYS A 95 -6.08 -12.54 12.10
N ASP A 96 -5.30 -12.37 11.03
CA ASP A 96 -4.08 -11.55 11.05
C ASP A 96 -4.38 -10.09 10.71
N PHE A 97 -5.32 -9.82 9.77
CA PHE A 97 -5.72 -8.48 9.39
C PHE A 97 -7.16 -8.41 8.86
N GLU A 98 -7.69 -7.21 8.75
CA GLU A 98 -9.04 -6.97 8.23
C GLU A 98 -9.13 -7.25 6.72
N ILE A 99 -10.19 -7.95 6.29
CA ILE A 99 -10.46 -8.21 4.86
C ILE A 99 -10.46 -6.91 4.03
N SER A 100 -10.97 -5.81 4.59
CA SER A 100 -10.97 -4.50 3.94
C SER A 100 -9.59 -3.93 3.67
N SER A 101 -8.56 -4.41 4.39
CA SER A 101 -7.16 -3.97 4.24
C SER A 101 -6.32 -4.84 3.30
N MET A 102 -6.85 -5.93 2.74
CA MET A 102 -6.12 -6.88 1.89
C MET A 102 -5.30 -6.21 0.78
N ARG A 103 -5.82 -5.16 0.16
CA ARG A 103 -5.16 -4.39 -0.89
C ARG A 103 -3.78 -3.80 -0.54
N TYR A 104 -3.47 -3.72 0.75
CA TYR A 104 -2.21 -3.14 1.27
C TYR A 104 -1.18 -4.20 1.65
N HIS A 105 -1.52 -5.47 1.52
CA HIS A 105 -0.66 -6.61 1.81
C HIS A 105 -0.13 -7.24 0.52
N SER A 106 0.87 -8.12 0.62
CA SER A 106 1.31 -8.91 -0.53
C SER A 106 0.27 -9.98 -0.86
N TRP A 107 0.24 -10.44 -2.11
CA TRP A 107 -0.71 -11.49 -2.52
C TRP A 107 -0.54 -12.77 -1.70
N GLU A 108 0.69 -13.16 -1.41
CA GLU A 108 1.00 -14.33 -0.58
C GLU A 108 0.36 -14.22 0.81
N SER A 109 0.47 -13.04 1.46
CA SER A 109 -0.16 -12.78 2.75
C SER A 109 -1.70 -12.79 2.66
N VAL A 110 -2.24 -12.23 1.57
CA VAL A 110 -3.69 -12.22 1.31
C VAL A 110 -4.20 -13.64 1.11
N LEU A 111 -3.49 -14.46 0.34
CA LEU A 111 -3.88 -15.85 0.10
C LEU A 111 -3.90 -16.66 1.40
N THR A 112 -2.87 -16.52 2.25
CA THR A 112 -2.82 -17.15 3.59
C THR A 112 -3.99 -16.72 4.46
N GLU A 113 -4.43 -15.45 4.36
CA GLU A 113 -5.59 -14.96 5.12
C GLU A 113 -6.91 -15.48 4.54
N ILE A 114 -7.04 -15.56 3.22
CA ILE A 114 -8.22 -16.13 2.53
C ILE A 114 -8.40 -17.62 2.88
N GLU A 115 -7.32 -18.38 3.03
CA GLU A 115 -7.37 -19.81 3.41
C GLU A 115 -8.01 -20.04 4.79
N LYS A 116 -8.06 -19.02 5.65
CA LYS A 116 -8.76 -19.04 6.95
C LYS A 116 -10.25 -18.71 6.83
N CYS A 117 -10.69 -18.32 5.63
CA CYS A 117 -12.04 -17.86 5.34
C CYS A 117 -12.81 -18.88 4.49
N VAL A 118 -14.10 -18.71 4.50
CA VAL A 118 -15.00 -19.33 3.50
C VAL A 118 -15.57 -18.23 2.60
N THR A 119 -15.86 -18.58 1.35
CA THR A 119 -16.53 -17.69 0.41
C THR A 119 -18.05 -17.78 0.62
N ILE A 120 -18.67 -16.67 0.88
CA ILE A 120 -20.13 -16.57 1.08
C ILE A 120 -20.65 -15.30 0.39
N CYS A 121 -21.90 -15.33 -0.08
CA CYS A 121 -22.50 -14.12 -0.59
C CYS A 121 -22.93 -13.17 0.54
N ARG A 122 -23.09 -11.88 0.23
CA ARG A 122 -23.47 -10.84 1.21
C ARG A 122 -24.76 -11.18 1.95
N ASN A 123 -25.75 -11.79 1.30
CA ASN A 123 -27.00 -12.18 1.94
C ASN A 123 -26.77 -13.29 2.98
N CYS A 124 -26.04 -14.33 2.62
CA CYS A 124 -25.69 -15.41 3.55
C CYS A 124 -24.80 -14.89 4.69
N HIS A 125 -23.86 -13.97 4.37
CA HIS A 125 -22.98 -13.34 5.35
C HIS A 125 -23.80 -12.56 6.40
N ALA A 126 -24.77 -11.75 5.95
CA ALA A 126 -25.66 -11.02 6.85
C ALA A 126 -26.48 -11.95 7.74
N LYS A 127 -27.02 -13.05 7.19
CA LYS A 127 -27.80 -14.05 7.95
C LYS A 127 -26.96 -14.77 9.01
N ILE A 128 -25.68 -15.07 8.70
CA ILE A 128 -24.77 -15.65 9.69
C ILE A 128 -24.56 -14.68 10.85
N HIS A 129 -24.29 -13.41 10.57
CA HIS A 129 -24.12 -12.41 11.62
C HIS A 129 -25.41 -12.09 12.41
N ALA A 130 -26.57 -12.28 11.78
CA ALA A 130 -27.88 -12.17 12.48
C ALA A 130 -28.25 -13.42 13.30
N GLY A 131 -27.44 -14.50 13.21
CA GLY A 131 -27.76 -15.77 13.88
C GLY A 131 -28.89 -16.56 13.21
N GLU A 132 -29.29 -16.17 11.99
CA GLU A 132 -30.35 -16.86 11.23
C GLU A 132 -29.81 -18.05 10.43
N LEU A 133 -28.47 -18.16 10.30
CA LEU A 133 -27.79 -19.20 9.54
C LEU A 133 -26.52 -19.60 10.26
N GLU A 134 -26.31 -20.89 10.45
CA GLU A 134 -25.07 -21.45 11.01
C GLU A 134 -24.25 -22.09 9.88
N LEU A 135 -22.93 -21.82 9.88
CA LEU A 135 -22.00 -22.53 9.01
C LEU A 135 -21.79 -23.95 9.57
N ILE A 136 -22.36 -24.93 8.90
CA ILE A 136 -22.04 -26.34 9.22
C ILE A 136 -20.57 -26.53 8.85
N ARG A 137 -19.69 -26.69 9.86
CA ARG A 137 -18.31 -27.09 9.64
C ARG A 137 -18.32 -28.46 8.96
N ARG A 138 -18.15 -28.50 7.63
CA ARG A 138 -17.80 -29.74 6.97
C ARG A 138 -16.39 -30.08 7.43
N SER A 139 -16.27 -31.02 8.36
CA SER A 139 -15.00 -31.67 8.63
C SER A 139 -14.51 -32.25 7.28
N VAL A 140 -13.43 -31.68 6.76
CA VAL A 140 -12.71 -32.28 5.64
C VAL A 140 -12.15 -33.58 6.17
N ALA A 141 -12.69 -34.70 5.67
CA ALA A 141 -12.18 -36.04 5.95
C ALA A 141 -10.87 -36.25 5.19
#